data_4d21752af31ae12100869d2a885913fd
#
_entry.id   4d21752af31ae12100869d2a885913fd
#
_cell.length_a   1.000
_cell.length_b   1.000
_cell.length_c   1.000
_cell.angle_alpha   90.00
_cell.angle_beta   90.00
_cell.angle_gamma   90.00
#
_symmetry.space_group_name_H-M   'P 1'
#
loop_
_entity.id
_entity.type
_entity.pdbx_description
1 polymer ?
#
loop_
_entity_poly.entity_id
_entity_poly.type
_entity_poly.pdbx_seq_one_letter_code
_entity_poly.pdbx_strand_id
1 'polypeptide(L)'
;RKGQQVKLLHTSDLHLGKKIKNISLLEDQEEALSSILSIAKTNNIDAMILAGDIFDKGVPSVNALNLFQTFLENCKKSDIPVYIIAGNHDDASRLSCYTQFFTNSPIKIAKPFSSTPQYDDLKVGKETVRIHFLPYITPAIVRQEYPEHSEEISSYSDAVKFALSQQPLLQNAPNILIAHQFVI
;
A
#
# COMPACT_ATOMS: atom_id res chain seq x y z
N ARG A 1 -8.84 -15.17 -24.85
CA ARG A 1 -9.67 -14.00 -24.45
C ARG A 1 -9.04 -12.76 -25.11
N LYS A 2 -9.76 -12.04 -25.99
CA LYS A 2 -9.34 -10.71 -26.47
C LYS A 2 -9.30 -9.77 -25.28
N GLY A 3 -8.13 -9.17 -24.94
CA GLY A 3 -7.93 -8.16 -23.92
C GLY A 3 -8.43 -8.61 -22.54
N GLN A 4 -7.64 -9.39 -21.79
CA GLN A 4 -8.00 -9.70 -20.40
C GLN A 4 -7.85 -8.41 -19.59
N GLN A 5 -8.97 -7.82 -19.19
CA GLN A 5 -8.97 -6.63 -18.33
C GLN A 5 -8.45 -7.01 -16.94
N VAL A 6 -7.40 -6.33 -16.49
CA VAL A 6 -6.86 -6.51 -15.12
C VAL A 6 -7.87 -5.98 -14.11
N LYS A 7 -8.21 -6.78 -13.12
CA LYS A 7 -9.16 -6.43 -12.06
C LYS A 7 -8.42 -6.18 -10.75
N LEU A 8 -8.51 -4.97 -10.25
CA LEU A 8 -7.91 -4.59 -8.97
C LEU A 8 -9.01 -4.26 -7.96
N LEU A 9 -8.85 -4.73 -6.73
CA LEU A 9 -9.63 -4.26 -5.59
C LEU A 9 -8.79 -3.24 -4.84
N HIS A 10 -9.28 -2.02 -4.70
CA HIS A 10 -8.60 -0.95 -3.99
C HIS A 10 -9.36 -0.58 -2.72
N THR A 11 -8.65 -0.48 -1.61
CA THR A 11 -9.13 0.07 -0.34
C THR A 11 -8.01 0.82 0.36
N SER A 12 -8.37 1.70 1.30
CA SER A 12 -7.47 2.49 2.15
C SER A 12 -8.14 2.78 3.48
N ASP A 13 -7.44 3.46 4.38
CA ASP A 13 -8.00 4.04 5.61
C ASP A 13 -8.68 2.99 6.51
N LEU A 14 -8.05 1.84 6.66
CA LEU A 14 -8.56 0.77 7.51
C LEU A 14 -8.54 1.15 9.00
N HIS A 15 -7.57 1.98 9.39
CA HIS A 15 -7.39 2.47 10.76
C HIS A 15 -7.56 1.38 11.82
N LEU A 16 -6.93 0.22 11.62
CA LEU A 16 -7.05 -0.92 12.53
C LEU A 16 -6.65 -0.55 13.96
N GLY A 17 -7.51 -0.91 14.89
CA GLY A 17 -7.36 -0.57 16.31
C GLY A 17 -7.98 0.77 16.71
N LYS A 18 -8.75 1.42 15.83
CA LYS A 18 -9.49 2.64 16.12
C LYS A 18 -10.49 2.45 17.25
N LYS A 19 -10.63 3.48 18.08
CA LYS A 19 -11.63 3.53 19.14
C LYS A 19 -12.48 4.79 18.99
N ILE A 20 -13.76 4.67 19.22
CA ILE A 20 -14.70 5.80 19.31
C ILE A 20 -15.23 5.85 20.75
N LYS A 21 -14.97 6.96 21.47
CA LYS A 21 -15.38 7.13 22.88
C LYS A 21 -15.01 5.92 23.76
N ASN A 22 -13.79 5.41 23.61
CA ASN A 22 -13.27 4.21 24.29
C ASN A 22 -13.87 2.86 23.87
N ILE A 23 -14.81 2.82 22.93
CA ILE A 23 -15.33 1.59 22.33
C ILE A 23 -14.38 1.15 21.22
N SER A 24 -13.89 -0.08 21.30
CA SER A 24 -13.04 -0.68 20.26
C SER A 24 -13.87 -1.03 19.04
N LEU A 25 -13.35 -0.74 17.85
CA LEU A 25 -13.97 -1.13 16.57
C LEU A 25 -13.35 -2.41 16.00
N LEU A 26 -12.51 -3.13 16.75
CA LEU A 26 -11.78 -4.28 16.21
C LEU A 26 -12.68 -5.39 15.67
N GLU A 27 -13.82 -5.66 16.31
CA GLU A 27 -14.77 -6.69 15.85
C GLU A 27 -15.41 -6.27 14.52
N ASP A 28 -15.87 -5.01 14.40
CA ASP A 28 -16.41 -4.46 13.15
C ASP A 28 -15.35 -4.46 12.04
N GLN A 29 -14.11 -4.17 12.40
CA GLN A 29 -12.98 -4.16 11.46
C GLN A 29 -12.62 -5.58 10.99
N GLU A 30 -12.73 -6.59 11.84
CA GLU A 30 -12.56 -8.00 11.48
C GLU A 30 -13.64 -8.43 10.47
N GLU A 31 -14.90 -8.06 10.70
CA GLU A 31 -16.00 -8.34 9.78
C GLU A 31 -15.79 -7.62 8.44
N ALA A 32 -15.36 -6.35 8.47
CA ALA A 32 -15.05 -5.60 7.26
C ALA A 32 -13.92 -6.25 6.43
N LEU A 33 -12.82 -6.66 7.07
CA LEU A 33 -11.72 -7.36 6.39
C LEU A 33 -12.16 -8.70 5.80
N SER A 34 -13.01 -9.46 6.52
CA SER A 34 -13.59 -10.71 6.05
C SER A 34 -14.46 -10.47 4.80
N SER A 35 -15.25 -9.40 4.82
CA SER A 35 -16.08 -8.98 3.68
C SER A 35 -15.24 -8.58 2.47
N ILE A 36 -14.17 -7.79 2.67
CA ILE A 36 -13.21 -7.42 1.62
C ILE A 36 -12.62 -8.67 0.96
N LEU A 37 -12.18 -9.64 1.76
CA LEU A 37 -11.61 -10.89 1.24
C LEU A 37 -12.65 -11.73 0.48
N SER A 38 -13.89 -11.77 0.96
CA SER A 38 -14.99 -12.43 0.27
C SER A 38 -15.29 -11.80 -1.09
N ILE A 39 -15.35 -10.46 -1.16
CA ILE A 39 -15.52 -9.70 -2.40
C ILE A 39 -14.37 -10.00 -3.37
N ALA A 40 -13.15 -10.02 -2.88
CA ALA A 40 -11.96 -10.31 -3.67
C ALA A 40 -12.06 -11.69 -4.34
N LYS A 41 -12.41 -12.71 -3.57
CA LYS A 41 -12.59 -14.09 -4.06
C LYS A 41 -13.73 -14.21 -5.05
N THR A 42 -14.89 -13.68 -4.71
CA THR A 42 -16.12 -13.79 -5.55
C THR A 42 -15.93 -13.14 -6.91
N ASN A 43 -15.18 -12.03 -6.96
CA ASN A 43 -14.94 -11.29 -8.19
C ASN A 43 -13.71 -11.76 -8.97
N ASN A 44 -12.95 -12.73 -8.46
CA ASN A 44 -11.71 -13.21 -9.07
C ASN A 44 -10.80 -12.05 -9.46
N ILE A 45 -10.42 -11.22 -8.47
CA ILE A 45 -9.51 -10.09 -8.69
C ILE A 45 -8.10 -10.60 -8.98
N ASP A 46 -7.34 -9.82 -9.74
CA ASP A 46 -5.95 -10.13 -10.06
C ASP A 46 -5.00 -9.63 -8.96
N ALA A 47 -5.37 -8.56 -8.24
CA ALA A 47 -4.64 -8.11 -7.07
C ALA A 47 -5.49 -7.19 -6.19
N MET A 48 -5.08 -7.07 -4.91
CA MET A 48 -5.63 -6.14 -3.93
C MET A 48 -4.63 -5.02 -3.64
N ILE A 49 -5.11 -3.80 -3.48
CA ILE A 49 -4.33 -2.62 -3.11
C ILE A 49 -4.83 -2.10 -1.77
N LEU A 50 -3.92 -1.98 -0.80
CA LEU A 50 -4.14 -1.33 0.48
C LEU A 50 -3.33 -0.01 0.48
N ALA A 51 -4.02 1.09 0.18
CA ALA A 51 -3.38 2.36 -0.11
C ALA A 51 -3.25 3.27 1.12
N GLY A 52 -2.58 2.79 2.17
CA GLY A 52 -2.23 3.59 3.35
C GLY A 52 -3.27 3.59 4.46
N ASP A 53 -2.86 4.14 5.61
CA ASP A 53 -3.60 4.20 6.86
C ASP A 53 -4.15 2.84 7.29
N ILE A 54 -3.23 1.86 7.30
CA ILE A 54 -3.53 0.50 7.72
C ILE A 54 -3.89 0.47 9.20
N PHE A 55 -3.12 1.18 10.02
CA PHE A 55 -3.33 1.29 11.46
C PHE A 55 -3.80 2.69 11.86
N ASP A 56 -4.55 2.78 12.95
CA ASP A 56 -5.01 4.07 13.51
C ASP A 56 -3.85 4.91 14.09
N LYS A 57 -2.74 4.26 14.43
CA LYS A 57 -1.56 4.90 15.04
C LYS A 57 -0.28 4.23 14.59
N GLY A 58 0.81 5.00 14.53
CA GLY A 58 2.15 4.50 14.18
C GLY A 58 2.68 3.42 15.14
N VAL A 59 2.13 3.31 16.37
CA VAL A 59 2.35 2.19 17.30
C VAL A 59 1.00 1.49 17.54
N PRO A 60 0.66 0.49 16.72
CA PRO A 60 -0.60 -0.23 16.84
C PRO A 60 -0.66 -1.09 18.11
N SER A 61 -1.87 -1.39 18.57
CA SER A 61 -2.08 -2.38 19.62
C SER A 61 -1.77 -3.80 19.11
N VAL A 62 -1.43 -4.70 20.04
CA VAL A 62 -1.18 -6.11 19.69
C VAL A 62 -2.39 -6.74 18.98
N ASN A 63 -3.60 -6.41 19.40
CA ASN A 63 -4.82 -6.93 18.78
C ASN A 63 -4.98 -6.44 17.33
N ALA A 64 -4.66 -5.16 17.04
CA ALA A 64 -4.68 -4.64 15.68
C ALA A 64 -3.60 -5.31 14.79
N LEU A 65 -2.41 -5.55 15.34
CA LEU A 65 -1.34 -6.28 14.65
C LEU A 65 -1.79 -7.72 14.31
N ASN A 66 -2.36 -8.44 15.27
CA ASN A 66 -2.84 -9.81 15.07
C ASN A 66 -3.96 -9.87 14.02
N LEU A 67 -4.90 -8.92 14.07
CA LEU A 67 -5.99 -8.83 13.09
C LEU A 67 -5.43 -8.64 11.67
N PHE A 68 -4.50 -7.72 11.50
CA PHE A 68 -3.86 -7.47 10.20
C PHE A 68 -3.07 -8.68 9.71
N GLN A 69 -2.28 -9.31 10.59
CA GLN A 69 -1.54 -10.52 10.25
C GLN A 69 -2.48 -11.65 9.79
N THR A 70 -3.56 -11.90 10.52
CA THR A 70 -4.56 -12.92 10.16
C THR A 70 -5.18 -12.64 8.78
N PHE A 71 -5.48 -11.37 8.51
CA PHE A 71 -5.99 -10.97 7.19
C PHE A 71 -4.99 -11.26 6.06
N LEU A 72 -3.72 -10.88 6.24
CA LEU A 72 -2.67 -11.13 5.24
C LEU A 72 -2.42 -12.64 5.04
N GLU A 73 -2.43 -13.43 6.11
CA GLU A 73 -2.33 -14.89 6.01
C GLU A 73 -3.51 -15.49 5.20
N ASN A 74 -4.71 -14.96 5.37
CA ASN A 74 -5.87 -15.41 4.62
C ASN A 74 -5.80 -14.99 3.13
N CYS A 75 -5.24 -13.81 2.82
CA CYS A 75 -4.93 -13.40 1.45
C CYS A 75 -3.90 -14.35 0.83
N LYS A 76 -2.82 -14.66 1.55
CA LYS A 76 -1.78 -15.60 1.11
C LYS A 76 -2.35 -16.99 0.85
N LYS A 77 -3.17 -17.54 1.76
CA LYS A 77 -3.85 -18.84 1.56
C LYS A 77 -4.76 -18.88 0.34
N SER A 78 -5.23 -17.72 -0.08
CA SER A 78 -6.10 -17.56 -1.26
C SER A 78 -5.33 -17.19 -2.52
N ASP A 79 -4.00 -17.14 -2.45
CA ASP A 79 -3.08 -16.75 -3.54
C ASP A 79 -3.44 -15.40 -4.18
N ILE A 80 -3.96 -14.47 -3.38
CA ILE A 80 -4.32 -13.11 -3.83
C ILE A 80 -3.09 -12.20 -3.66
N PRO A 81 -2.54 -11.64 -4.74
CA PRO A 81 -1.51 -10.61 -4.66
C PRO A 81 -2.02 -9.39 -3.90
N VAL A 82 -1.23 -8.89 -2.93
CA VAL A 82 -1.59 -7.71 -2.14
C VAL A 82 -0.45 -6.71 -2.17
N TYR A 83 -0.76 -5.48 -2.56
CA TYR A 83 0.16 -4.35 -2.61
C TYR A 83 -0.19 -3.35 -1.52
N ILE A 84 0.75 -3.03 -0.65
CA ILE A 84 0.52 -2.25 0.57
C ILE A 84 1.51 -1.10 0.64
N ILE A 85 1.02 0.10 0.91
CA ILE A 85 1.84 1.26 1.27
C ILE A 85 1.45 1.79 2.64
N ALA A 86 2.35 2.51 3.29
CA ALA A 86 2.06 3.26 4.50
C ALA A 86 1.36 4.59 4.17
N GLY A 87 0.34 4.94 4.97
CA GLY A 87 -0.28 6.25 5.00
C GLY A 87 0.35 7.18 6.05
N ASN A 88 -0.32 8.28 6.35
CA ASN A 88 0.19 9.28 7.31
C ASN A 88 0.01 8.87 8.79
N HIS A 89 -0.90 7.95 9.09
CA HIS A 89 -1.07 7.37 10.42
C HIS A 89 -0.09 6.21 10.69
N ASP A 90 0.43 5.58 9.65
CA ASP A 90 1.34 4.44 9.78
C ASP A 90 2.78 4.86 10.06
N ASP A 91 3.51 4.00 10.76
CA ASP A 91 4.97 4.01 10.73
C ASP A 91 5.44 3.07 9.60
N ALA A 92 5.93 3.65 8.51
CA ALA A 92 6.35 2.89 7.32
C ALA A 92 7.46 1.88 7.64
N SER A 93 8.36 2.19 8.58
CA SER A 93 9.43 1.27 9.01
C SER A 93 8.84 0.06 9.72
N ARG A 94 7.89 0.26 10.63
CA ARG A 94 7.19 -0.84 11.34
C ARG A 94 6.36 -1.68 10.39
N LEU A 95 5.60 -1.04 9.50
CA LEU A 95 4.78 -1.74 8.53
C LEU A 95 5.65 -2.61 7.62
N SER A 96 6.80 -2.10 7.18
CA SER A 96 7.72 -2.84 6.32
C SER A 96 8.37 -4.06 7.02
N CYS A 97 8.41 -4.12 8.34
CA CYS A 97 8.91 -5.30 9.07
C CYS A 97 8.10 -6.57 8.76
N TYR A 98 6.82 -6.43 8.38
CA TYR A 98 6.01 -7.58 7.95
C TYR A 98 6.53 -8.28 6.70
N THR A 99 7.33 -7.61 5.87
CA THR A 99 7.90 -8.21 4.64
C THR A 99 8.68 -9.49 4.93
N GLN A 100 9.29 -9.61 6.12
CA GLN A 100 10.07 -10.78 6.52
C GLN A 100 9.21 -12.03 6.65
N PHE A 101 7.93 -11.89 7.02
CA PHE A 101 6.99 -13.00 7.18
C PHE A 101 6.35 -13.44 5.85
N PHE A 102 6.48 -12.60 4.83
CA PHE A 102 5.86 -12.81 3.52
C PHE A 102 6.88 -12.98 2.39
N THR A 103 8.11 -13.38 2.71
CA THR A 103 9.12 -13.73 1.71
C THR A 103 8.59 -14.83 0.79
N ASN A 104 8.76 -14.65 -0.53
CA ASN A 104 8.23 -15.55 -1.56
C ASN A 104 6.68 -15.68 -1.56
N SER A 105 5.98 -14.70 -1.03
CA SER A 105 4.52 -14.63 -1.13
C SER A 105 4.09 -13.53 -2.12
N PRO A 106 2.83 -13.57 -2.58
CA PRO A 106 2.29 -12.52 -3.44
C PRO A 106 2.01 -11.20 -2.70
N ILE A 107 2.39 -11.09 -1.42
CA ILE A 107 2.20 -9.88 -0.61
C ILE A 107 3.44 -9.00 -0.70
N LYS A 108 3.27 -7.78 -1.15
CA LYS A 108 4.31 -6.76 -1.28
C LYS A 108 3.97 -5.56 -0.40
N ILE A 109 4.85 -5.25 0.52
CA ILE A 109 4.71 -4.09 1.42
C ILE A 109 5.84 -3.12 1.09
N ALA A 110 5.48 -1.89 0.77
CA ALA A 110 6.45 -0.85 0.48
C ALA A 110 7.33 -0.57 1.71
N LYS A 111 8.61 -0.38 1.46
CA LYS A 111 9.55 0.17 2.45
C LYS A 111 9.28 1.67 2.62
N PRO A 112 9.82 2.31 3.66
CA PRO A 112 9.85 3.77 3.74
C PRO A 112 10.33 4.39 2.43
N PHE A 113 9.87 5.60 2.15
CA PHE A 113 10.34 6.35 0.98
C PHE A 113 11.86 6.47 0.99
N SER A 114 12.48 6.29 -0.16
CA SER A 114 13.91 6.44 -0.36
C SER A 114 14.20 6.91 -1.79
N SER A 115 15.45 7.29 -2.05
CA SER A 115 15.92 7.65 -3.39
C SER A 115 15.88 6.49 -4.41
N THR A 116 15.66 5.27 -3.94
CA THR A 116 15.45 4.11 -4.81
C THR A 116 13.95 3.90 -5.04
N PRO A 117 13.43 4.10 -6.27
CA PRO A 117 12.02 3.86 -6.59
C PRO A 117 11.60 2.42 -6.31
N GLN A 118 10.40 2.26 -5.79
CA GLN A 118 9.84 0.95 -5.46
C GLN A 118 8.67 0.63 -6.39
N TYR A 119 8.71 -0.52 -7.01
CA TYR A 119 7.65 -1.02 -7.89
C TYR A 119 7.65 -2.55 -7.93
N ASP A 120 6.56 -3.12 -8.43
CA ASP A 120 6.44 -4.55 -8.76
C ASP A 120 5.71 -4.71 -10.10
N ASP A 121 6.03 -5.76 -10.83
CA ASP A 121 5.42 -6.03 -12.12
C ASP A 121 4.40 -7.18 -11.99
N LEU A 122 3.12 -6.82 -11.87
CA LEU A 122 2.00 -7.76 -11.82
C LEU A 122 1.78 -8.37 -13.20
N LYS A 123 1.85 -9.69 -13.29
CA LYS A 123 1.56 -10.45 -14.51
C LYS A 123 0.18 -11.08 -14.47
N VAL A 124 -0.67 -10.73 -15.42
CA VAL A 124 -2.01 -11.28 -15.57
C VAL A 124 -2.17 -11.84 -16.98
N GLY A 125 -2.06 -13.15 -17.10
CA GLY A 125 -2.04 -13.82 -18.41
C GLY A 125 -0.83 -13.37 -19.25
N LYS A 126 -1.08 -12.63 -20.34
CA LYS A 126 -0.03 -12.05 -21.21
C LYS A 126 0.26 -10.58 -20.91
N GLU A 127 -0.56 -9.97 -20.07
CA GLU A 127 -0.42 -8.56 -19.70
C GLU A 127 0.55 -8.40 -18.54
N THR A 128 1.30 -7.31 -18.56
CA THR A 128 2.12 -6.87 -17.41
C THR A 128 1.68 -5.46 -17.03
N VAL A 129 1.46 -5.25 -15.75
CA VAL A 129 1.11 -3.94 -15.18
C VAL A 129 2.14 -3.59 -14.13
N ARG A 130 2.82 -2.46 -14.28
CA ARG A 130 3.75 -1.98 -13.24
C ARG A 130 2.98 -1.25 -12.15
N ILE A 131 3.18 -1.70 -10.92
CA ILE A 131 2.61 -1.09 -9.72
C ILE A 131 3.72 -0.33 -9.02
N HIS A 132 3.63 1.01 -9.01
CA HIS A 132 4.56 1.89 -8.31
C HIS A 132 4.06 2.17 -6.90
N PHE A 133 4.97 2.17 -5.94
CA PHE A 133 4.67 2.45 -4.54
C PHE A 133 5.16 3.84 -4.16
N LEU A 134 4.25 4.69 -3.75
CA LEU A 134 4.56 5.98 -3.14
C LEU A 134 3.89 6.05 -1.76
N PRO A 135 4.57 5.60 -0.68
CA PRO A 135 4.08 5.78 0.68
C PRO A 135 3.83 7.25 0.98
N TYR A 136 3.15 7.55 2.07
CA TYR A 136 3.00 8.94 2.49
C TYR A 136 4.36 9.63 2.64
N ILE A 137 4.49 10.79 1.99
CA ILE A 137 5.70 11.62 2.02
C ILE A 137 5.39 13.04 2.46
N THR A 138 6.40 13.67 3.03
CA THR A 138 6.41 15.11 3.32
C THR A 138 7.58 15.77 2.58
N PRO A 139 7.57 17.10 2.38
CA PRO A 139 8.73 17.80 1.82
C PRO A 139 10.04 17.50 2.56
N ALA A 140 9.96 17.34 3.90
CA ALA A 140 11.14 17.03 4.71
C ALA A 140 11.73 15.66 4.38
N ILE A 141 10.89 14.63 4.21
CA ILE A 141 11.32 13.28 3.83
C ILE A 141 12.00 13.30 2.47
N VAL A 142 11.41 13.98 1.48
CA VAL A 142 11.97 14.02 0.12
C VAL A 142 13.29 14.80 0.09
N ARG A 143 13.38 15.92 0.80
CA ARG A 143 14.67 16.66 0.93
C ARG A 143 15.77 15.86 1.62
N GLN A 144 15.42 15.01 2.58
CA GLN A 144 16.39 14.13 3.24
C GLN A 144 16.97 13.09 2.27
N GLU A 145 16.15 12.54 1.40
CA GLU A 145 16.56 11.54 0.41
C GLU A 145 17.25 12.14 -0.82
N TYR A 146 16.99 13.42 -1.10
CA TYR A 146 17.54 14.16 -2.24
C TYR A 146 18.03 15.54 -1.79
N PRO A 147 19.11 15.60 -0.98
CA PRO A 147 19.61 16.86 -0.41
C PRO A 147 20.05 17.88 -1.47
N GLU A 148 20.52 17.42 -2.63
CA GLU A 148 20.93 18.24 -3.77
C GLU A 148 19.76 18.99 -4.44
N HIS A 149 18.51 18.51 -4.25
CA HIS A 149 17.29 19.13 -4.76
C HIS A 149 16.46 19.84 -3.67
N SER A 150 17.03 20.04 -2.48
CA SER A 150 16.29 20.54 -1.32
C SER A 150 15.65 21.92 -1.53
N GLU A 151 16.26 22.80 -2.34
CA GLU A 151 15.72 24.12 -2.66
C GLU A 151 14.50 24.08 -3.59
N GLU A 152 14.38 23.03 -4.40
CA GLU A 152 13.26 22.83 -5.35
C GLU A 152 12.02 22.27 -4.67
N ILE A 153 12.16 21.70 -3.46
CA ILE A 153 11.11 20.96 -2.76
C ILE A 153 10.62 21.78 -1.57
N SER A 154 9.75 22.75 -1.83
CA SER A 154 9.22 23.66 -0.81
C SER A 154 7.85 23.27 -0.27
N SER A 155 7.03 22.63 -1.09
CA SER A 155 5.66 22.25 -0.77
C SER A 155 5.40 20.74 -0.92
N TYR A 156 4.25 20.26 -0.40
CA TYR A 156 3.80 18.88 -0.66
C TYR A 156 3.65 18.60 -2.16
N SER A 157 3.16 19.56 -2.93
CA SER A 157 3.02 19.42 -4.39
C SER A 157 4.37 19.22 -5.07
N ASP A 158 5.41 19.98 -4.65
CA ASP A 158 6.76 19.83 -5.20
C ASP A 158 7.35 18.48 -4.84
N ALA A 159 7.18 18.06 -3.58
CA ALA A 159 7.65 16.76 -3.10
C ALA A 159 7.04 15.60 -3.91
N VAL A 160 5.73 15.63 -4.12
CA VAL A 160 5.03 14.61 -4.90
C VAL A 160 5.45 14.65 -6.37
N LYS A 161 5.49 15.82 -7.00
CA LYS A 161 5.94 15.97 -8.40
C LYS A 161 7.36 15.44 -8.57
N PHE A 162 8.26 15.80 -7.66
CA PHE A 162 9.63 15.34 -7.71
C PHE A 162 9.70 13.82 -7.56
N ALA A 163 9.07 13.23 -6.54
CA ALA A 163 9.05 11.79 -6.33
C ALA A 163 8.46 11.02 -7.52
N LEU A 164 7.44 11.57 -8.19
CA LEU A 164 6.85 10.99 -9.40
C LEU A 164 7.80 11.03 -10.59
N SER A 165 8.58 12.11 -10.74
CA SER A 165 9.55 12.24 -11.84
C SER A 165 10.67 11.19 -11.78
N GLN A 166 10.93 10.62 -10.59
CA GLN A 166 11.93 9.58 -10.40
C GLN A 166 11.43 8.16 -10.70
N GLN A 167 10.12 7.97 -11.00
CA GLN A 167 9.55 6.65 -11.21
C GLN A 167 9.94 6.06 -12.58
N PRO A 168 10.50 4.83 -12.62
CA PRO A 168 10.90 4.17 -13.87
C PRO A 168 9.68 3.58 -14.58
N LEU A 169 9.05 4.34 -15.46
CA LEU A 169 7.86 3.87 -16.18
C LEU A 169 8.19 2.68 -17.09
N LEU A 170 7.35 1.66 -17.03
CA LEU A 170 7.38 0.53 -17.96
C LEU A 170 6.80 0.97 -19.31
N GLN A 171 7.61 0.89 -20.36
CA GLN A 171 7.19 1.28 -21.70
C GLN A 171 6.23 0.25 -22.30
N ASN A 172 5.23 0.74 -23.04
CA ASN A 172 4.23 -0.09 -23.73
C ASN A 172 3.38 -1.00 -22.82
N ALA A 173 3.27 -0.66 -21.53
CA ALA A 173 2.42 -1.35 -20.56
C ALA A 173 1.76 -0.34 -19.61
N PRO A 174 0.62 -0.70 -18.99
CA PRO A 174 0.01 0.12 -17.97
C PRO A 174 0.93 0.32 -16.76
N ASN A 175 0.97 1.55 -16.24
CA ASN A 175 1.63 1.90 -15.01
C ASN A 175 0.57 2.43 -14.03
N ILE A 176 0.55 1.88 -12.83
CA ILE A 176 -0.38 2.26 -11.76
C ILE A 176 0.43 2.78 -10.58
N LEU A 177 0.10 3.96 -10.10
CA LEU A 177 0.67 4.51 -8.88
C LEU A 177 -0.27 4.22 -7.71
N ILE A 178 0.27 3.62 -6.66
CA ILE A 178 -0.38 3.55 -5.35
C ILE A 178 0.20 4.68 -4.50
N ALA A 179 -0.65 5.59 -4.06
CA ALA A 179 -0.25 6.74 -3.25
C ALA A 179 -1.27 7.02 -2.15
N HIS A 180 -0.80 7.61 -1.05
CA HIS A 180 -1.63 8.12 0.04
C HIS A 180 -1.22 9.55 0.34
N GLN A 181 -1.72 10.48 -0.46
CA GLN A 181 -1.32 11.89 -0.43
C GLN A 181 -2.56 12.80 -0.43
N PHE A 182 -2.41 14.01 0.09
CA PHE A 182 -3.40 15.05 -0.10
C PHE A 182 -3.37 15.53 -1.56
N VAL A 183 -4.49 15.38 -2.25
CA VAL A 183 -4.67 15.85 -3.63
C VAL A 183 -5.64 17.03 -3.60
N ILE A 184 -5.20 18.19 -4.10
CA ILE A 184 -5.98 19.42 -4.17
C ILE A 184 -6.24 19.74 -5.64
#